data_968312d85043ec1b047deb855b0c9016
#
_entry.id   968312d85043ec1b047deb855b0c9016
#
_cell.length_a   1.000
_cell.length_b   1.000
_cell.length_c   1.000
_cell.angle_alpha   90.00
_cell.angle_beta   90.00
_cell.angle_gamma   90.00
#
_symmetry.space_group_name_H-M   'P 1'
#
loop_
_entity.id
_entity.type
_entity.pdbx_description
1 polymer ?
#
loop_
_entity_poly.entity_id
_entity_poly.type
_entity_poly.pdbx_seq_one_letter_code
_entity_poly.pdbx_strand_id
1 'polypeptide(L)'
;DKLNIELHRNGVVVDEHMLTSHPRVYACGDITGFSLLAHTAIREAEVAINHILGIDDRMDYDCVPGVVYTNPELAGVGKTEEELIAKGIYYRIQKLPMVYSGRFVAENELGNGLCKLIIDHNDRIVGCHMLGNPASEIIVVAGIAIQRGYTVDEFRKSVFPHPTVGEIYHETLFA
;
A
#
# COMPACT_ATOMS: atom_id res chain seq x y z
N ASP A 1 -6.22 24.86 -22.20
CA ASP A 1 -7.50 25.59 -22.13
C ASP A 1 -8.52 25.34 -23.25
N LYS A 2 -8.21 24.51 -24.26
CA LYS A 2 -9.19 24.22 -25.33
C LYS A 2 -10.34 23.31 -24.90
N LEU A 3 -10.15 22.53 -23.82
CA LEU A 3 -11.13 21.56 -23.34
C LEU A 3 -11.81 21.99 -22.03
N ASN A 4 -11.43 23.12 -21.43
CA ASN A 4 -11.94 23.60 -20.14
C ASN A 4 -11.90 22.53 -19.04
N ILE A 5 -10.84 21.73 -18.99
CA ILE A 5 -10.63 20.73 -17.95
C ILE A 5 -10.29 21.44 -16.65
N GLU A 6 -10.93 21.01 -15.57
CA GLU A 6 -10.68 21.53 -14.23
C GLU A 6 -9.28 21.13 -13.74
N LEU A 7 -8.57 22.12 -13.20
CA LEU A 7 -7.23 21.93 -12.64
C LEU A 7 -7.22 22.39 -11.19
N HIS A 8 -6.49 21.68 -10.35
CA HIS A 8 -6.12 22.17 -9.03
C HIS A 8 -4.60 22.36 -8.94
N ARG A 9 -4.11 22.79 -7.75
CA ARG A 9 -2.70 23.13 -7.55
C ARG A 9 -1.72 22.00 -7.95
N ASN A 10 -2.13 20.74 -7.77
CA ASN A 10 -1.24 19.58 -7.96
C ASN A 10 -1.42 18.89 -9.32
N GLY A 11 -2.52 19.13 -10.04
CA GLY A 11 -2.76 18.44 -11.32
C GLY A 11 -4.18 18.57 -11.86
N VAL A 12 -4.53 17.66 -12.73
CA VAL A 12 -5.87 17.54 -13.33
C VAL A 12 -6.84 16.93 -12.32
N VAL A 13 -8.02 17.55 -12.14
CA VAL A 13 -9.09 16.99 -11.30
C VAL A 13 -9.73 15.80 -12.02
N VAL A 14 -9.78 14.66 -11.34
CA VAL A 14 -10.47 13.44 -11.80
C VAL A 14 -11.35 12.88 -10.69
N ASP A 15 -12.36 12.11 -11.08
CA ASP A 15 -13.17 11.32 -10.16
C ASP A 15 -12.53 9.95 -9.85
N GLU A 16 -13.24 9.09 -9.12
CA GLU A 16 -12.77 7.74 -8.76
C GLU A 16 -12.58 6.79 -9.96
N HIS A 17 -13.08 7.18 -11.15
CA HIS A 17 -12.92 6.45 -12.41
C HIS A 17 -11.87 7.09 -13.33
N MET A 18 -11.09 8.05 -12.85
CA MET A 18 -10.11 8.82 -13.62
C MET A 18 -10.72 9.70 -14.70
N LEU A 19 -12.04 9.96 -14.69
CA LEU A 19 -12.71 10.86 -15.62
C LEU A 19 -12.50 12.30 -15.18
N THR A 20 -12.11 13.17 -16.12
CA THR A 20 -11.97 14.60 -15.88
C THR A 20 -13.32 15.32 -15.87
N SER A 21 -13.34 16.63 -15.60
CA SER A 21 -14.53 17.48 -15.75
C SER A 21 -15.05 17.55 -17.21
N HIS A 22 -14.25 17.15 -18.19
CA HIS A 22 -14.66 17.06 -19.59
C HIS A 22 -15.13 15.63 -19.92
N PRO A 23 -16.37 15.42 -20.41
CA PRO A 23 -16.87 14.11 -20.76
C PRO A 23 -15.98 13.44 -21.83
N ARG A 24 -15.66 12.17 -21.65
CA ARG A 24 -14.81 11.36 -22.54
C ARG A 24 -13.32 11.72 -22.53
N VAL A 25 -12.84 12.49 -21.53
CA VAL A 25 -11.42 12.76 -21.32
C VAL A 25 -11.03 12.24 -19.95
N TYR A 26 -10.03 11.37 -19.91
CA TYR A 26 -9.48 10.76 -18.71
C TYR A 26 -8.05 11.26 -18.47
N ALA A 27 -7.61 11.27 -17.23
CA ALA A 27 -6.23 11.59 -16.88
C ALA A 27 -5.71 10.55 -15.87
N CYS A 28 -4.49 10.05 -16.10
CA CYS A 28 -3.84 9.02 -15.30
C CYS A 28 -2.37 9.37 -15.09
N GLY A 29 -1.78 8.89 -14.01
CA GLY A 29 -0.37 9.09 -13.66
C GLY A 29 -0.10 10.46 -13.04
N ASP A 30 1.13 10.89 -13.12
CA ASP A 30 1.66 12.08 -12.46
C ASP A 30 0.84 13.35 -12.69
N ILE A 31 0.16 13.43 -13.82
CA ILE A 31 -0.67 14.59 -14.18
C ILE A 31 -1.87 14.78 -13.23
N THR A 32 -2.33 13.73 -12.54
CA THR A 32 -3.44 13.81 -11.57
C THR A 32 -2.96 14.37 -10.22
N GLY A 33 -1.68 14.25 -9.92
CA GLY A 33 -1.07 14.72 -8.69
C GLY A 33 -1.37 13.90 -7.43
N PHE A 34 -2.04 12.74 -7.56
CA PHE A 34 -2.34 11.86 -6.42
C PHE A 34 -1.15 11.00 -6.03
N SER A 35 -0.49 10.39 -7.00
CA SER A 35 0.64 9.50 -6.78
C SER A 35 1.62 9.59 -7.94
N LEU A 36 2.91 9.78 -7.64
CA LEU A 36 3.97 9.90 -8.64
C LEU A 36 4.69 8.56 -8.80
N LEU A 37 3.93 7.47 -8.95
CA LEU A 37 4.44 6.10 -9.00
C LEU A 37 3.93 5.39 -10.25
N ALA A 38 4.84 4.72 -10.96
CA ALA A 38 4.54 4.04 -12.22
C ALA A 38 3.44 2.98 -12.08
N HIS A 39 3.46 2.18 -11.01
CA HIS A 39 2.44 1.16 -10.76
C HIS A 39 1.07 1.76 -10.43
N THR A 40 1.01 2.94 -9.81
CA THR A 40 -0.23 3.68 -9.63
C THR A 40 -0.79 4.14 -10.97
N ALA A 41 0.05 4.72 -11.82
CA ALA A 41 -0.36 5.16 -13.16
C ALA A 41 -0.92 4.01 -14.02
N ILE A 42 -0.33 2.82 -13.92
CA ILE A 42 -0.84 1.61 -14.60
C ILE A 42 -2.25 1.28 -14.09
N ARG A 43 -2.45 1.24 -12.76
CA ARG A 43 -3.75 0.90 -12.18
C ARG A 43 -4.81 1.96 -12.49
N GLU A 44 -4.47 3.24 -12.45
CA GLU A 44 -5.35 4.34 -12.86
C GLU A 44 -5.79 4.19 -14.32
N ALA A 45 -4.87 3.81 -15.22
CA ALA A 45 -5.21 3.57 -16.62
C ALA A 45 -6.15 2.36 -16.80
N GLU A 46 -5.98 1.28 -16.03
CA GLU A 46 -6.90 0.14 -16.01
C GLU A 46 -8.30 0.57 -15.58
N VAL A 47 -8.42 1.35 -14.50
CA VAL A 47 -9.70 1.90 -14.01
C VAL A 47 -10.37 2.75 -15.08
N ALA A 48 -9.62 3.65 -15.74
CA ALA A 48 -10.15 4.47 -16.82
C ALA A 48 -10.70 3.62 -17.99
N ILE A 49 -9.96 2.59 -18.41
CA ILE A 49 -10.39 1.69 -19.49
C ILE A 49 -11.62 0.88 -19.07
N ASN A 50 -11.64 0.35 -17.84
CA ASN A 50 -12.78 -0.39 -17.32
C ASN A 50 -14.04 0.47 -17.30
N HIS A 51 -13.94 1.73 -16.87
CA HIS A 51 -15.05 2.67 -16.92
C HIS A 51 -15.54 2.94 -18.36
N ILE A 52 -14.63 3.11 -19.32
CA ILE A 52 -14.98 3.26 -20.76
C ILE A 52 -15.74 2.03 -21.27
N LEU A 53 -15.42 0.84 -20.80
CA LEU A 53 -16.05 -0.43 -21.17
C LEU A 53 -17.35 -0.71 -20.39
N GLY A 54 -17.75 0.16 -19.46
CA GLY A 54 -18.92 -0.04 -18.61
C GLY A 54 -18.73 -1.06 -17.49
N ILE A 55 -17.48 -1.38 -17.14
CA ILE A 55 -17.12 -2.25 -16.03
C ILE A 55 -16.98 -1.39 -14.78
N ASP A 56 -17.67 -1.75 -13.68
CA ASP A 56 -17.55 -1.06 -12.39
C ASP A 56 -16.17 -1.36 -11.77
N ASP A 57 -15.33 -0.36 -11.76
CA ASP A 57 -13.99 -0.41 -11.18
C ASP A 57 -13.58 1.00 -10.70
N ARG A 58 -12.86 1.07 -9.58
CA ARG A 58 -12.50 2.34 -8.93
C ARG A 58 -11.07 2.29 -8.42
N MET A 59 -10.47 3.47 -8.36
CA MET A 59 -9.14 3.60 -7.76
C MET A 59 -9.24 3.60 -6.22
N ASP A 60 -8.45 2.72 -5.60
CA ASP A 60 -8.26 2.68 -4.15
C ASP A 60 -6.79 2.99 -3.82
N TYR A 61 -6.54 4.23 -3.43
CA TYR A 61 -5.18 4.68 -3.10
C TYR A 61 -4.68 4.17 -1.75
N ASP A 62 -5.57 3.70 -0.86
CA ASP A 62 -5.17 3.16 0.44
C ASP A 62 -4.40 1.84 0.32
N CYS A 63 -4.49 1.17 -0.83
CA CYS A 63 -3.83 -0.12 -1.08
C CYS A 63 -2.59 -0.01 -1.98
N VAL A 64 -2.19 1.21 -2.35
CA VAL A 64 -1.02 1.44 -3.22
C VAL A 64 0.25 1.41 -2.38
N PRO A 65 1.17 0.44 -2.59
CA PRO A 65 2.43 0.42 -1.87
C PRO A 65 3.41 1.48 -2.39
N GLY A 66 4.09 2.14 -1.46
CA GLY A 66 5.23 3.02 -1.75
C GLY A 66 6.54 2.35 -1.34
N VAL A 67 7.61 2.54 -2.13
CA VAL A 67 8.93 1.96 -1.87
C VAL A 67 10.02 3.00 -2.09
N VAL A 68 10.98 3.03 -1.16
CA VAL A 68 12.24 3.76 -1.33
C VAL A 68 13.35 2.72 -1.41
N TYR A 69 14.01 2.67 -2.57
CA TYR A 69 15.04 1.69 -2.91
C TYR A 69 16.42 2.06 -2.35
N THR A 70 16.45 2.31 -1.05
CA THR A 70 17.69 2.46 -0.29
C THR A 70 18.25 1.10 0.13
N ASN A 71 19.39 1.06 0.82
CA ASN A 71 19.90 -0.14 1.46
C ASN A 71 20.13 0.15 2.95
N PRO A 72 19.28 -0.36 3.86
CA PRO A 72 18.10 -1.22 3.59
C PRO A 72 16.96 -0.47 2.91
N GLU A 73 16.08 -1.24 2.21
CA GLU A 73 14.86 -0.74 1.59
C GLU A 73 13.83 -0.28 2.63
N LEU A 74 13.05 0.73 2.27
CA LEU A 74 11.88 1.16 3.05
C LEU A 74 10.62 0.99 2.19
N ALA A 75 9.62 0.31 2.71
CA ALA A 75 8.35 0.13 2.04
C ALA A 75 7.17 0.38 2.99
N GLY A 76 6.08 0.88 2.44
CA GLY A 76 4.85 1.11 3.21
C GLY A 76 3.60 1.03 2.35
N VAL A 77 2.49 0.62 2.96
CA VAL A 77 1.16 0.59 2.34
C VAL A 77 0.09 0.84 3.40
N GLY A 78 -1.00 1.48 3.02
CA GLY A 78 -2.11 1.79 3.92
C GLY A 78 -1.86 3.02 4.78
N LYS A 79 -2.57 3.09 5.90
CA LYS A 79 -2.57 4.24 6.80
C LYS A 79 -1.28 4.34 7.61
N THR A 80 -0.89 5.57 7.90
CA THR A 80 0.18 5.87 8.85
C THR A 80 -0.37 6.19 10.24
N GLU A 81 0.47 6.13 11.27
CA GLU A 81 0.08 6.53 12.63
C GLU A 81 -0.29 8.00 12.67
N GLU A 82 0.49 8.85 11.99
CA GLU A 82 0.27 10.28 11.90
C GLU A 82 -1.11 10.63 11.32
N GLU A 83 -1.52 9.93 10.26
CA GLU A 83 -2.85 10.10 9.66
C GLU A 83 -3.97 9.72 10.62
N LEU A 84 -3.82 8.59 11.33
CA LEU A 84 -4.82 8.11 12.28
C LEU A 84 -4.92 9.01 13.50
N ILE A 85 -3.79 9.47 14.03
CA ILE A 85 -3.73 10.46 15.12
C ILE A 85 -4.42 11.75 14.71
N ALA A 86 -4.10 12.29 13.53
CA ALA A 86 -4.69 13.54 13.03
C ALA A 86 -6.22 13.45 12.85
N LYS A 87 -6.73 12.24 12.55
CA LYS A 87 -8.17 11.99 12.40
C LYS A 87 -8.85 11.56 13.70
N GLY A 88 -8.12 11.37 14.80
CA GLY A 88 -8.65 10.86 16.06
C GLY A 88 -9.17 9.42 15.97
N ILE A 89 -8.63 8.62 15.05
CA ILE A 89 -9.03 7.23 14.83
C ILE A 89 -8.19 6.33 15.73
N TYR A 90 -8.87 5.46 16.50
CA TYR A 90 -8.19 4.47 17.33
C TYR A 90 -7.47 3.42 16.48
N TYR A 91 -6.26 3.07 16.89
CA TYR A 91 -5.48 2.00 16.30
C TYR A 91 -4.58 1.33 17.36
N ARG A 92 -4.09 0.14 17.05
CA ARG A 92 -3.02 -0.53 17.78
C ARG A 92 -1.92 -0.96 16.81
N ILE A 93 -0.74 -1.22 17.36
CA ILE A 93 0.44 -1.60 16.59
C ILE A 93 0.88 -2.99 17.01
N GLN A 94 1.26 -3.82 16.03
CA GLN A 94 2.11 -4.98 16.20
C GLN A 94 3.39 -4.76 15.39
N LYS A 95 4.54 -4.96 16.02
CA LYS A 95 5.83 -4.74 15.36
C LYS A 95 6.88 -5.70 15.87
N LEU A 96 7.72 -6.20 14.95
CA LEU A 96 8.88 -7.01 15.25
C LEU A 96 10.10 -6.59 14.44
N PRO A 97 11.32 -6.72 15.01
CA PRO A 97 12.56 -6.64 14.23
C PRO A 97 12.59 -7.73 13.14
N MET A 98 13.14 -7.40 11.97
CA MET A 98 13.26 -8.35 10.85
C MET A 98 14.12 -9.58 11.18
N VAL A 99 14.94 -9.52 12.20
CA VAL A 99 15.76 -10.66 12.69
C VAL A 99 14.92 -11.85 13.19
N TYR A 100 13.62 -11.68 13.40
CA TYR A 100 12.72 -12.80 13.66
C TYR A 100 12.44 -13.67 12.42
N SER A 101 12.82 -13.21 11.22
CA SER A 101 12.88 -14.05 10.02
C SER A 101 14.30 -14.62 9.87
N GLY A 102 14.45 -15.95 9.98
CA GLY A 102 15.74 -16.62 9.79
C GLY A 102 16.35 -16.38 8.41
N ARG A 103 15.51 -16.28 7.37
CA ARG A 103 15.97 -15.97 6.01
C ARG A 103 16.52 -14.55 5.91
N PHE A 104 15.88 -13.58 6.57
CA PHE A 104 16.42 -12.21 6.63
C PHE A 104 17.82 -12.17 7.22
N VAL A 105 18.03 -12.87 8.35
CA VAL A 105 19.34 -12.93 9.00
C VAL A 105 20.41 -13.57 8.10
N ALA A 106 20.03 -14.61 7.35
CA ALA A 106 20.95 -15.30 6.45
C ALA A 106 21.37 -14.46 5.24
N GLU A 107 20.51 -13.56 4.77
CA GLU A 107 20.74 -12.75 3.56
C GLU A 107 21.23 -11.33 3.86
N ASN A 108 21.04 -10.84 5.08
CA ASN A 108 21.37 -9.47 5.48
C ASN A 108 22.30 -9.48 6.68
N GLU A 109 23.60 -9.66 6.41
CA GLU A 109 24.64 -9.66 7.46
C GLU A 109 24.59 -8.35 8.27
N LEU A 110 24.45 -8.47 9.60
CA LEU A 110 24.28 -7.34 10.54
C LEU A 110 23.11 -6.40 10.20
N GLY A 111 22.17 -6.86 9.36
CA GLY A 111 21.05 -6.06 8.90
C GLY A 111 20.09 -5.73 10.04
N ASN A 112 19.77 -4.44 10.18
CA ASN A 112 18.69 -3.95 11.01
C ASN A 112 17.43 -3.80 10.15
N GLY A 113 16.29 -4.13 10.73
CA GLY A 113 15.02 -3.98 10.03
C GLY A 113 13.85 -4.08 10.98
N LEU A 114 12.69 -3.68 10.50
CA LEU A 114 11.44 -3.66 11.26
C LEU A 114 10.26 -4.00 10.35
N CYS A 115 9.36 -4.82 10.84
CA CYS A 115 8.02 -4.95 10.30
C CYS A 115 7.04 -4.36 11.31
N LYS A 116 6.18 -3.44 10.87
CA LYS A 116 5.15 -2.79 11.67
C LYS A 116 3.80 -2.92 10.99
N LEU A 117 2.82 -3.48 11.68
CA LEU A 117 1.42 -3.55 11.28
C LEU A 117 0.59 -2.58 12.11
N ILE A 118 -0.29 -1.83 11.45
CA ILE A 118 -1.26 -0.94 12.08
C ILE A 118 -2.64 -1.59 11.94
N ILE A 119 -3.37 -1.67 13.05
CA ILE A 119 -4.60 -2.44 13.17
C ILE A 119 -5.68 -1.52 13.75
N ASP A 120 -6.86 -1.51 13.14
CA ASP A 120 -8.00 -0.68 13.56
C ASP A 120 -8.80 -1.31 14.72
N HIS A 121 -9.85 -0.62 15.14
CA HIS A 121 -10.74 -1.07 16.22
C HIS A 121 -11.59 -2.31 15.86
N ASN A 122 -11.70 -2.66 14.58
CA ASN A 122 -12.37 -3.88 14.09
C ASN A 122 -11.37 -5.03 13.88
N ASP A 123 -10.17 -4.90 14.42
CA ASP A 123 -9.09 -5.88 14.28
C ASP A 123 -8.59 -6.07 12.83
N ARG A 124 -8.84 -5.11 11.94
CA ARG A 124 -8.42 -5.14 10.53
C ARG A 124 -7.05 -4.51 10.38
N ILE A 125 -6.25 -5.10 9.51
CA ILE A 125 -4.98 -4.52 9.10
C ILE A 125 -5.28 -3.34 8.18
N VAL A 126 -4.82 -2.14 8.58
CA VAL A 126 -5.07 -0.89 7.85
C VAL A 126 -3.78 -0.20 7.41
N GLY A 127 -2.63 -0.67 7.86
CA GLY A 127 -1.32 -0.16 7.44
C GLY A 127 -0.20 -1.15 7.72
N CYS A 128 0.84 -1.10 6.87
CA CYS A 128 2.07 -1.85 7.05
C CYS A 128 3.26 -0.99 6.64
N HIS A 129 4.31 -0.99 7.46
CA HIS A 129 5.56 -0.28 7.17
C HIS A 129 6.74 -1.18 7.50
N MET A 130 7.69 -1.26 6.56
CA MET A 130 8.85 -2.13 6.65
C MET A 130 10.14 -1.39 6.37
N LEU A 131 11.17 -1.76 7.12
CA LEU A 131 12.55 -1.41 6.85
C LEU A 131 13.35 -2.72 6.78
N GLY A 132 14.07 -2.96 5.69
CA GLY A 132 14.89 -4.16 5.49
C GLY A 132 14.69 -4.80 4.13
N ASN A 133 15.70 -5.50 3.61
CA ASN A 133 15.62 -6.17 2.31
C ASN A 133 14.98 -7.57 2.45
N PRO A 134 14.09 -7.96 1.52
CA PRO A 134 13.57 -7.24 0.37
C PRO A 134 12.16 -6.65 0.65
N ALA A 135 12.05 -5.53 1.35
CA ALA A 135 10.76 -4.93 1.68
C ALA A 135 9.91 -4.60 0.43
N SER A 136 10.57 -4.19 -0.66
CA SER A 136 9.91 -3.90 -1.95
C SER A 136 9.13 -5.09 -2.52
N GLU A 137 9.66 -6.29 -2.35
CA GLU A 137 9.04 -7.51 -2.90
C GLU A 137 7.91 -8.04 -2.01
N ILE A 138 8.02 -7.90 -0.70
CA ILE A 138 7.06 -8.50 0.23
C ILE A 138 5.92 -7.56 0.62
N ILE A 139 6.07 -6.23 0.48
CA ILE A 139 5.05 -5.25 0.90
C ILE A 139 3.69 -5.46 0.21
N VAL A 140 3.68 -6.01 -1.00
CA VAL A 140 2.45 -6.30 -1.75
C VAL A 140 1.51 -7.24 -1.00
N VAL A 141 2.05 -8.15 -0.19
CA VAL A 141 1.24 -9.09 0.63
C VAL A 141 0.38 -8.32 1.64
N ALA A 142 0.95 -7.31 2.30
CA ALA A 142 0.19 -6.43 3.19
C ALA A 142 -0.82 -5.58 2.41
N GLY A 143 -0.47 -5.09 1.21
CA GLY A 143 -1.39 -4.38 0.34
C GLY A 143 -2.63 -5.21 -0.01
N ILE A 144 -2.45 -6.49 -0.33
CA ILE A 144 -3.56 -7.42 -0.59
C ILE A 144 -4.41 -7.63 0.68
N ALA A 145 -3.78 -7.80 1.85
CA ALA A 145 -4.50 -7.97 3.12
C ALA A 145 -5.36 -6.75 3.45
N ILE A 146 -4.83 -5.53 3.25
CA ILE A 146 -5.55 -4.26 3.44
C ILE A 146 -6.71 -4.15 2.46
N GLN A 147 -6.46 -4.38 1.16
CA GLN A 147 -7.47 -4.31 0.12
C GLN A 147 -8.64 -5.27 0.35
N ARG A 148 -8.36 -6.46 0.91
CA ARG A 148 -9.38 -7.46 1.26
C ARG A 148 -10.01 -7.24 2.62
N GLY A 149 -9.54 -6.24 3.37
CA GLY A 149 -10.02 -5.93 4.72
C GLY A 149 -9.77 -7.05 5.72
N TYR A 150 -8.67 -7.79 5.58
CA TYR A 150 -8.35 -8.90 6.47
C TYR A 150 -8.19 -8.44 7.91
N THR A 151 -8.82 -9.18 8.80
CA THR A 151 -8.53 -9.11 10.23
C THR A 151 -7.21 -9.79 10.56
N VAL A 152 -6.66 -9.51 11.72
CA VAL A 152 -5.47 -10.20 12.25
C VAL A 152 -5.65 -11.72 12.22
N ASP A 153 -6.82 -12.20 12.67
CA ASP A 153 -7.10 -13.64 12.70
C ASP A 153 -7.23 -14.29 11.32
N GLU A 154 -7.74 -13.55 10.33
CA GLU A 154 -7.79 -14.02 8.95
C GLU A 154 -6.39 -14.07 8.32
N PHE A 155 -5.58 -13.03 8.56
CA PHE A 155 -4.23 -12.98 8.00
C PHE A 155 -3.30 -14.02 8.65
N ARG A 156 -3.47 -14.35 9.94
CA ARG A 156 -2.78 -15.46 10.62
C ARG A 156 -2.98 -16.83 9.98
N LYS A 157 -4.10 -17.03 9.28
CA LYS A 157 -4.40 -18.28 8.56
C LYS A 157 -3.66 -18.43 7.24
N SER A 158 -2.99 -17.35 6.78
CA SER A 158 -2.18 -17.41 5.57
C SER A 158 -0.95 -18.27 5.80
N VAL A 159 -0.62 -19.12 4.81
CA VAL A 159 0.55 -20.00 4.88
C VAL A 159 1.72 -19.33 4.18
N PHE A 160 2.75 -19.00 4.92
CA PHE A 160 3.99 -18.45 4.38
C PHE A 160 5.00 -19.58 4.15
N PRO A 161 5.68 -19.63 2.99
CA PRO A 161 6.70 -20.64 2.74
C PRO A 161 7.92 -20.44 3.64
N HIS A 162 8.51 -21.54 4.11
CA HIS A 162 9.70 -21.54 4.95
C HIS A 162 10.92 -22.12 4.22
N PRO A 163 12.13 -21.52 4.29
CA PRO A 163 12.42 -20.22 4.92
C PRO A 163 12.24 -19.05 3.93
N THR A 164 11.53 -18.02 4.32
CA THR A 164 11.39 -16.78 3.54
C THR A 164 11.42 -15.54 4.43
N VAL A 165 11.76 -14.38 3.85
CA VAL A 165 11.65 -13.10 4.58
C VAL A 165 10.19 -12.75 4.87
N GLY A 166 9.27 -13.16 3.99
CA GLY A 166 7.82 -12.91 4.16
C GLY A 166 7.20 -13.53 5.42
N GLU A 167 7.84 -14.54 6.03
CA GLU A 167 7.40 -15.09 7.33
C GLU A 167 7.35 -14.04 8.43
N ILE A 168 8.03 -12.91 8.28
CA ILE A 168 7.98 -11.81 9.26
C ILE A 168 6.54 -11.33 9.51
N TYR A 169 5.65 -11.44 8.54
CA TYR A 169 4.23 -11.12 8.75
C TYR A 169 3.62 -12.04 9.79
N HIS A 170 3.82 -13.35 9.62
CA HIS A 170 3.31 -14.35 10.56
C HIS A 170 3.85 -14.09 11.97
N GLU A 171 5.16 -13.91 12.12
CA GLU A 171 5.77 -13.63 13.40
C GLU A 171 5.22 -12.33 14.03
N THR A 172 5.06 -11.26 13.23
CA THR A 172 4.53 -9.99 13.70
C THR A 172 3.08 -10.10 14.17
N LEU A 173 2.27 -10.95 13.53
CA LEU A 173 0.87 -11.14 13.90
C LEU A 173 0.68 -11.87 15.24
N PHE A 174 1.72 -12.54 15.75
CA PHE A 174 1.71 -13.22 17.05
C PHE A 174 2.48 -12.46 18.15
N ALA A 175 3.02 -11.27 17.84
CA ALA A 175 3.77 -10.43 18.78
C ALA A 175 2.87 -9.70 19.79
#